data_60592e71ff0cdf13dbf1297e594f56cc
#
_entry.id   60592e71ff0cdf13dbf1297e594f56cc
#
_cell.length_a   1.000
_cell.length_b   1.000
_cell.length_c   1.000
_cell.angle_alpha   90.00
_cell.angle_beta   90.00
_cell.angle_gamma   90.00
#
_symmetry.space_group_name_H-M   'P 1'
#
loop_
_entity.id
_entity.type
_entity.pdbx_description
1 polymer ?
#
loop_
_entity_poly.entity_id
_entity_poly.type
_entity_poly.pdbx_seq_one_letter_code
_entity_poly.pdbx_strand_id
1 'polypeptide(L)'
;MAGKADIVDALASGVEGLSKKQAGEAFDSVFDTITKHLKKGDRVQVPGFGSFSVSKRAARKGRNPATGATITIKASKNVRFKAGKELKDSLNKGR
;
A
#
# COMPACT_ATOMS: atom_id res chain seq x y z
N MET A 1 6.71 -3.27 -16.27
CA MET A 1 6.13 -2.95 -14.94
C MET A 1 7.03 -3.50 -13.85
N ALA A 2 7.37 -2.67 -12.89
CA ALA A 2 8.19 -3.10 -11.77
C ALA A 2 7.37 -3.92 -10.77
N GLY A 3 8.01 -4.89 -10.14
CA GLY A 3 7.36 -5.72 -9.16
C GLY A 3 8.27 -6.04 -7.98
N LYS A 4 7.85 -6.99 -7.16
CA LYS A 4 8.58 -7.39 -5.97
C LYS A 4 10.04 -7.77 -6.29
N ALA A 5 10.27 -8.52 -7.35
CA ALA A 5 11.61 -8.97 -7.72
C ALA A 5 12.56 -7.80 -7.99
N ASP A 6 12.07 -6.75 -8.65
CA ASP A 6 12.87 -5.56 -8.94
C ASP A 6 13.29 -4.85 -7.66
N ILE A 7 12.36 -4.75 -6.71
CA ILE A 7 12.63 -4.09 -5.43
C ILE A 7 13.59 -4.92 -4.58
N VAL A 8 13.41 -6.23 -4.55
CA VAL A 8 14.29 -7.14 -3.82
C VAL A 8 15.71 -7.09 -4.38
N ASP A 9 15.86 -7.09 -5.70
CA ASP A 9 17.16 -7.00 -6.35
C ASP A 9 17.84 -5.66 -6.01
N ALA A 10 17.08 -4.58 -6.01
CA ALA A 10 17.60 -3.26 -5.64
C ALA A 10 18.05 -3.22 -4.17
N LEU A 11 17.31 -3.87 -3.28
CA LEU A 11 17.70 -3.98 -1.87
C LEU A 11 19.02 -4.74 -1.71
N ALA A 12 19.12 -5.88 -2.38
CA ALA A 12 20.34 -6.70 -2.29
C ALA A 12 21.55 -5.96 -2.83
N SER A 13 21.38 -5.14 -3.86
CA SER A 13 22.46 -4.35 -4.45
C SER A 13 22.77 -3.09 -3.65
N GLY A 14 21.77 -2.48 -3.04
CA GLY A 14 21.90 -1.19 -2.36
C GLY A 14 22.32 -1.27 -0.91
N VAL A 15 22.17 -2.42 -0.28
CA VAL A 15 22.54 -2.62 1.13
C VAL A 15 23.69 -3.61 1.23
N GLU A 16 24.82 -3.13 1.69
CA GLU A 16 26.02 -3.95 1.82
C GLU A 16 25.81 -5.09 2.82
N GLY A 17 26.22 -6.29 2.44
CA GLY A 17 26.10 -7.45 3.30
C GLY A 17 24.74 -8.13 3.26
N LEU A 18 23.83 -7.62 2.46
CA LEU A 18 22.48 -8.18 2.36
C LEU A 18 22.41 -9.13 1.17
N SER A 19 22.15 -10.42 1.44
CA SER A 19 21.96 -11.39 0.37
C SER A 19 20.58 -11.21 -0.26
N LYS A 20 20.39 -11.79 -1.44
CA LYS A 20 19.08 -11.74 -2.12
C LYS A 20 17.99 -12.39 -1.27
N LYS A 21 18.30 -13.50 -0.60
CA LYS A 21 17.37 -14.16 0.31
C LYS A 21 16.98 -13.24 1.47
N GLN A 22 17.98 -12.60 2.09
CA GLN A 22 17.73 -11.67 3.18
C GLN A 22 16.95 -10.44 2.71
N ALA A 23 17.22 -9.97 1.51
CA ALA A 23 16.47 -8.85 0.92
C ALA A 23 15.00 -9.21 0.74
N GLY A 24 14.71 -10.42 0.29
CA GLY A 24 13.33 -10.91 0.15
C GLY A 24 12.63 -11.01 1.49
N GLU A 25 13.31 -11.52 2.51
CA GLU A 25 12.76 -11.62 3.86
C GLU A 25 12.50 -10.24 4.45
N ALA A 26 13.42 -9.30 4.26
CA ALA A 26 13.27 -7.93 4.72
C ALA A 26 12.08 -7.25 4.04
N PHE A 27 11.94 -7.44 2.75
CA PHE A 27 10.81 -6.90 2.00
C PHE A 27 9.49 -7.41 2.57
N ASP A 28 9.37 -8.73 2.75
CA ASP A 28 8.16 -9.33 3.28
C ASP A 28 7.85 -8.84 4.69
N SER A 29 8.87 -8.71 5.54
CA SER A 29 8.71 -8.22 6.91
C SER A 29 8.17 -6.79 6.95
N VAL A 30 8.69 -5.92 6.07
CA VAL A 30 8.22 -4.53 5.98
C VAL A 30 6.73 -4.48 5.66
N PHE A 31 6.31 -5.20 4.64
CA PHE A 31 4.92 -5.14 4.19
C PHE A 31 3.97 -5.88 5.13
N ASP A 32 4.43 -6.97 5.75
CA ASP A 32 3.65 -7.65 6.78
C ASP A 32 3.41 -6.73 7.98
N THR A 33 4.41 -5.98 8.39
CA THR A 33 4.30 -5.04 9.50
C THR A 33 3.31 -3.92 9.17
N ILE A 34 3.41 -3.36 7.96
CA ILE A 34 2.49 -2.34 7.49
C ILE A 34 1.06 -2.89 7.51
N THR A 35 0.87 -4.10 7.00
CA THR A 35 -0.43 -4.76 6.95
C THR A 35 -1.03 -4.94 8.35
N LYS A 36 -0.21 -5.36 9.32
CA LYS A 36 -0.66 -5.55 10.71
C LYS A 36 -1.18 -4.24 11.32
N HIS A 37 -0.45 -3.15 11.11
CA HIS A 37 -0.89 -1.85 11.61
C HIS A 37 -2.18 -1.38 10.94
N LEU A 38 -2.29 -1.59 9.64
CA LEU A 38 -3.50 -1.23 8.91
C LEU A 38 -4.71 -2.04 9.36
N LYS A 39 -4.52 -3.31 9.68
CA LYS A 39 -5.60 -4.16 10.22
C LYS A 39 -6.14 -3.63 11.55
N LYS A 40 -5.29 -3.01 12.35
CA LYS A 40 -5.69 -2.37 13.61
C LYS A 40 -6.36 -1.02 13.40
N GLY A 41 -6.36 -0.51 12.18
CA GLY A 41 -6.89 0.80 11.86
C GLY A 41 -5.87 1.93 12.01
N ASP A 42 -4.62 1.61 12.26
CA ASP A 42 -3.56 2.60 12.41
C ASP A 42 -3.15 3.17 11.05
N ARG A 43 -2.73 4.42 11.08
CA ARG A 43 -2.11 5.06 9.93
C ARG A 43 -0.60 4.76 9.96
N VAL A 44 -0.06 4.36 8.82
CA VAL A 44 1.38 4.11 8.69
C VAL A 44 1.99 5.22 7.85
N GLN A 45 2.89 5.98 8.45
CA GLN A 45 3.59 7.06 7.76
C GLN A 45 5.04 6.66 7.51
N VAL A 46 5.46 6.76 6.25
CA VAL A 46 6.84 6.51 5.84
C VAL A 46 7.44 7.85 5.43
N PRO A 47 8.28 8.44 6.28
CA PRO A 47 8.88 9.76 5.97
C PRO A 47 9.63 9.73 4.64
N GLY A 48 9.42 10.75 3.84
CA GLY A 48 10.05 10.86 2.53
C GLY A 48 9.36 10.09 1.42
N PHE A 49 8.37 9.27 1.75
CA PHE A 49 7.66 8.46 0.76
C PHE A 49 6.17 8.76 0.71
N GLY A 50 5.47 8.52 1.81
CA GLY A 50 4.03 8.74 1.86
C GLY A 50 3.40 8.11 3.07
N SER A 51 2.08 8.02 3.07
CA SER A 51 1.36 7.41 4.17
C SER A 51 0.27 6.47 3.66
N PHE A 52 0.04 5.42 4.45
CA PHE A 52 -1.03 4.46 4.22
C PHE A 52 -2.07 4.65 5.30
N SER A 53 -3.33 4.61 4.92
CA SER A 53 -4.44 4.71 5.87
C SER A 53 -5.56 3.79 5.44
N VAL A 54 -6.46 3.48 6.38
CA VAL A 54 -7.62 2.65 6.11
C VAL A 54 -8.83 3.55 5.97
N SER A 55 -9.52 3.40 4.87
CA SER A 55 -10.80 4.05 4.62
C SER A 55 -11.91 3.03 4.82
N LYS A 56 -12.86 3.35 5.66
CA LYS A 56 -14.01 2.48 5.93
C LYS A 56 -15.22 3.01 5.17
N ARG A 57 -15.94 2.10 4.56
CA ARG A 57 -17.23 2.40 3.97
C ARG A 57 -18.30 1.63 4.72
N ALA A 58 -19.32 2.33 5.23
CA ALA A 58 -20.43 1.69 5.90
C ALA A 58 -21.27 0.88 4.89
N ALA A 59 -21.95 -0.14 5.39
CA ALA A 59 -22.92 -0.87 4.60
C ALA A 59 -23.99 0.10 4.11
N ARG A 60 -24.43 -0.09 2.89
CA ARG A 60 -25.44 0.76 2.28
C ARG A 60 -26.32 -0.04 1.33
N LYS A 61 -27.45 0.52 0.98
CA LYS A 61 -28.31 -0.07 -0.04
C LYS A 61 -27.93 0.49 -1.40
N GLY A 62 -27.84 -0.39 -2.36
CA GLY A 62 -27.59 -0.04 -3.74
C GLY A 62 -28.65 -0.67 -4.62
N ARG A 63 -28.48 -0.50 -5.91
CA ARG A 63 -29.42 -1.05 -6.88
C ARG A 63 -28.65 -1.86 -7.93
N ASN A 64 -29.14 -3.06 -8.23
CA ASN A 64 -28.57 -3.87 -9.28
C ASN A 64 -28.93 -3.24 -10.64
N PRO A 65 -27.94 -2.80 -11.43
CA PRO A 65 -28.22 -2.13 -12.70
C PRO A 65 -28.86 -3.03 -13.75
N ALA A 66 -28.71 -4.35 -13.63
CA ALA A 66 -29.29 -5.29 -14.59
C ALA A 66 -30.75 -5.59 -14.29
N THR A 67 -31.14 -5.70 -13.01
CA THR A 67 -32.50 -6.08 -12.60
C THR A 67 -33.29 -4.96 -11.93
N GLY A 68 -32.62 -3.90 -11.50
CA GLY A 68 -33.23 -2.84 -10.73
C GLY A 68 -33.54 -3.21 -9.29
N ALA A 69 -33.21 -4.44 -8.87
CA ALA A 69 -33.48 -4.89 -7.51
C ALA A 69 -32.57 -4.17 -6.50
N THR A 70 -33.11 -3.92 -5.31
CA THR A 70 -32.35 -3.35 -4.20
C THR A 70 -31.41 -4.43 -3.64
N ILE A 71 -30.14 -4.10 -3.53
CA ILE A 71 -29.13 -4.98 -2.95
C ILE A 71 -28.46 -4.28 -1.77
N THR A 72 -27.90 -5.08 -0.86
CA THR A 72 -27.15 -4.55 0.26
C THR A 72 -25.66 -4.61 -0.10
N ILE A 73 -25.01 -3.44 -0.09
CA ILE A 73 -23.57 -3.35 -0.29
C ILE A 73 -22.95 -3.43 1.09
N LYS A 74 -22.15 -4.48 1.31
CA LYS A 74 -21.53 -4.72 2.61
C LYS A 74 -20.52 -3.63 2.95
N ALA A 75 -20.36 -3.38 4.26
CA ALA A 75 -19.29 -2.53 4.75
C ALA A 75 -17.95 -3.07 4.27
N SER A 76 -17.05 -2.20 3.91
CA SER A 76 -15.73 -2.59 3.44
C SER A 76 -14.66 -1.63 3.95
N LYS A 77 -13.42 -2.14 3.99
CA LYS A 77 -12.24 -1.35 4.35
C LYS A 77 -11.30 -1.36 3.17
N ASN A 78 -10.81 -0.19 2.81
CA ASN A 78 -9.86 -0.04 1.71
C ASN A 78 -8.61 0.68 2.21
N VAL A 79 -7.48 0.37 1.58
CA VAL A 79 -6.24 1.05 1.88
C VAL A 79 -6.12 2.27 0.97
N ARG A 80 -5.79 3.42 1.55
CA ARG A 80 -5.48 4.63 0.82
C ARG A 80 -4.00 4.95 0.98
N PHE A 81 -3.36 5.24 -0.12
CA PHE A 81 -1.98 5.72 -0.12
C PHE A 81 -1.96 7.19 -0.53
N LYS A 82 -1.31 8.02 0.30
CA LYS A 82 -1.10 9.42 -0.03
C LYS A 82 0.39 9.66 -0.19
N ALA A 83 0.81 10.09 -1.35
CA ALA A 83 2.21 10.40 -1.61
C ALA A 83 2.66 11.57 -0.74
N GLY A 84 3.86 11.43 -0.18
CA GLY A 84 4.48 12.52 0.57
C GLY A 84 5.00 13.60 -0.36
N LYS A 85 5.31 14.76 0.22
CA LYS A 85 5.81 15.89 -0.54
C LYS A 85 7.08 15.55 -1.32
N GLU A 86 8.01 14.86 -0.66
CA GLU A 86 9.28 14.50 -1.29
C GLU A 86 9.09 13.58 -2.49
N LEU A 87 8.19 12.61 -2.37
CA LEU A 87 7.89 11.70 -3.47
C LEU A 87 7.24 12.45 -4.63
N LYS A 88 6.29 13.32 -4.35
CA LYS A 88 5.64 14.14 -5.39
C LYS A 88 6.64 15.05 -6.08
N ASP A 89 7.49 15.73 -5.32
CA ASP A 89 8.50 16.61 -5.87
C ASP A 89 9.47 15.85 -6.76
N SER A 90 9.85 14.64 -6.34
CA SER A 90 10.75 13.78 -7.11
C SER A 90 10.14 13.39 -8.45
N LEU A 91 8.85 13.11 -8.49
CA LEU A 91 8.15 12.75 -9.73
C LEU A 91 8.00 13.94 -10.69
N ASN A 92 7.90 15.13 -10.16
CA ASN A 92 7.70 16.35 -10.95
C ASN A 92 9.00 17.07 -11.27
N LYS A 93 10.10 16.63 -10.69
CA LYS A 93 11.41 17.19 -10.88
C LYS A 93 12.08 16.57 -12.10
N GLY A 94 12.86 17.34 -12.83
CA GLY A 94 13.61 16.79 -13.95
C GLY A 94 12.86 16.72 -15.26
N ARG A 95 11.82 17.45 -15.39
CA ARG A 95 11.08 17.58 -16.64
C ARG A 95 11.73 18.57 -17.56
#